data_c31883bd62f0bfd67bebfb17c37af769
#
_entry.id   c31883bd62f0bfd67bebfb17c37af769
#
_cell.length_a   1.000
_cell.length_b   1.000
_cell.length_c   1.000
_cell.angle_alpha   90.00
_cell.angle_beta   90.00
_cell.angle_gamma   90.00
#
_symmetry.space_group_name_H-M   'P 1'
#
loop_
_entity.id
_entity.type
_entity.pdbx_description
1 polymer ?
#
loop_
_entity_poly.entity_id
_entity_poly.type
_entity_poly.pdbx_seq_one_letter_code
_entity_poly.pdbx_strand_id
1 'polypeptide(L)'
;MYASLRTYRIGSGSVDAVMRRVDRDFAKALSQEPGFVAYHAIDTGNDMVMTISLFHDREQAEASNELAVQWVAEELSDFNVTRVGVIGGDAMVSRASAEILEPAHP
;
A
#
# COMPACT_ATOMS: atom_id res chain seq x y z
N MET A 1 10.13 -3.12 13.62
CA MET A 1 9.27 -2.97 12.42
C MET A 1 9.67 -1.75 11.61
N TYR A 2 9.60 -1.87 10.33
CA TYR A 2 9.92 -0.79 9.40
C TYR A 2 8.68 -0.46 8.56
N ALA A 3 8.36 0.83 8.43
CA ALA A 3 7.23 1.31 7.65
C ALA A 3 7.71 1.91 6.34
N SER A 4 7.00 1.62 5.26
CA SER A 4 7.17 2.27 3.96
C SER A 4 5.86 2.98 3.61
N LEU A 5 5.95 4.30 3.37
CA LEU A 5 4.81 5.13 3.01
C LEU A 5 4.99 5.60 1.57
N ARG A 6 3.97 5.36 0.76
CA ARG A 6 3.99 5.73 -0.65
C ARG A 6 2.76 6.57 -0.97
N THR A 7 2.96 7.63 -1.72
CA THR A 7 1.86 8.50 -2.16
C THR A 7 1.73 8.40 -3.67
N TYR A 8 0.50 8.24 -4.14
CA TYR A 8 0.17 8.09 -5.56
C TYR A 8 -0.91 9.09 -5.98
N ARG A 9 -0.82 9.52 -7.24
CA ARG A 9 -1.89 10.27 -7.89
C ARG A 9 -2.54 9.36 -8.93
N ILE A 10 -3.87 9.34 -8.93
CA ILE A 10 -4.67 8.60 -9.91
C ILE A 10 -5.00 9.56 -11.05
N GLY A 11 -4.51 9.28 -12.25
CA GLY A 11 -4.68 10.16 -13.41
C GLY A 11 -5.94 9.92 -14.21
N SER A 12 -6.51 8.72 -14.15
CA SER A 12 -7.71 8.32 -14.89
C SER A 12 -8.56 7.37 -14.08
N GLY A 13 -9.86 7.37 -14.30
CA GLY A 13 -10.79 6.52 -13.57
C GLY A 13 -11.02 7.02 -12.16
N SER A 14 -11.49 6.14 -11.29
CA SER A 14 -11.83 6.49 -9.92
C SER A 14 -10.89 5.84 -8.91
N VAL A 15 -10.71 6.50 -7.77
CA VAL A 15 -9.99 5.93 -6.63
C VAL A 15 -10.63 4.61 -6.19
N ASP A 16 -11.97 4.55 -6.14
CA ASP A 16 -12.67 3.33 -5.74
C ASP A 16 -12.34 2.14 -6.63
N ALA A 17 -12.26 2.36 -7.94
CA ALA A 17 -11.92 1.30 -8.89
C ALA A 17 -10.48 0.80 -8.68
N VAL A 18 -9.54 1.72 -8.44
CA VAL A 18 -8.16 1.38 -8.12
C VAL A 18 -8.10 0.60 -6.81
N MET A 19 -8.79 1.07 -5.77
CA MET A 19 -8.78 0.43 -4.45
C MET A 19 -9.35 -0.98 -4.47
N ARG A 20 -10.38 -1.23 -5.28
CA ARG A 20 -10.92 -2.59 -5.42
C ARG A 20 -9.87 -3.57 -5.97
N ARG A 21 -9.08 -3.14 -6.97
CA ARG A 21 -8.00 -3.97 -7.50
C ARG A 21 -6.87 -4.16 -6.48
N VAL A 22 -6.51 -3.10 -5.78
CA VAL A 22 -5.48 -3.15 -4.74
C VAL A 22 -5.88 -4.13 -3.63
N ASP A 23 -7.10 -4.05 -3.15
CA ASP A 23 -7.60 -4.92 -2.08
C ASP A 23 -7.63 -6.39 -2.54
N ARG A 24 -8.15 -6.64 -3.72
CA ARG A 24 -8.32 -8.00 -4.24
C ARG A 24 -6.99 -8.68 -4.56
N ASP A 25 -6.09 -7.97 -5.23
CA ASP A 25 -4.89 -8.59 -5.82
C ASP A 25 -3.59 -8.19 -5.12
N PHE A 26 -3.30 -6.89 -5.01
CA PHE A 26 -2.03 -6.42 -4.47
C PHE A 26 -1.89 -6.69 -2.97
N ALA A 27 -2.91 -6.35 -2.21
CA ALA A 27 -2.88 -6.53 -0.75
C ALA A 27 -2.73 -8.01 -0.40
N LYS A 28 -3.39 -8.88 -1.16
CA LYS A 28 -3.27 -10.32 -0.98
C LYS A 28 -1.85 -10.80 -1.28
N ALA A 29 -1.27 -10.39 -2.40
CA ALA A 29 0.10 -10.76 -2.77
C ALA A 29 1.11 -10.24 -1.75
N LEU A 30 0.95 -8.99 -1.31
CA LEU A 30 1.83 -8.38 -0.33
C LEU A 30 1.78 -9.10 1.02
N SER A 31 0.60 -9.54 1.44
CA SER A 31 0.44 -10.25 2.71
C SER A 31 1.16 -11.59 2.77
N GLN A 32 1.57 -12.12 1.62
CA GLN A 32 2.31 -13.38 1.52
C GLN A 32 3.84 -13.17 1.48
N GLU A 33 4.29 -11.92 1.46
CA GLU A 33 5.71 -11.62 1.45
C GLU A 33 6.37 -11.84 2.80
N PRO A 34 7.65 -12.28 2.82
CA PRO A 34 8.36 -12.49 4.08
C PRO A 34 8.37 -11.23 4.95
N GLY A 35 8.07 -11.39 6.23
CA GLY A 35 8.12 -10.30 7.20
C GLY A 35 6.93 -9.36 7.18
N PHE A 36 5.91 -9.65 6.39
CA PHE A 36 4.71 -8.82 6.33
C PHE A 36 4.04 -8.70 7.70
N VAL A 37 3.67 -7.47 8.08
CA VAL A 37 2.95 -7.20 9.34
C VAL A 37 1.58 -6.59 9.04
N ALA A 38 1.51 -5.52 8.24
CA ALA A 38 0.25 -4.83 7.97
C ALA A 38 0.35 -4.00 6.69
N TYR A 39 -0.79 -3.73 6.08
CA TYR A 39 -0.90 -2.88 4.90
C TYR A 39 -2.19 -2.07 4.98
N HIS A 40 -2.08 -0.78 4.69
CA HIS A 40 -3.23 0.13 4.62
C HIS A 40 -3.12 0.96 3.35
N ALA A 41 -4.24 1.13 2.66
CA ALA A 41 -4.36 2.04 1.53
C ALA A 41 -5.44 3.07 1.89
N ILE A 42 -5.10 4.34 1.80
CA ILE A 42 -5.90 5.44 2.32
C ILE A 42 -6.20 6.42 1.20
N ASP A 43 -7.48 6.71 0.99
CA ASP A 43 -7.91 7.78 0.09
C ASP A 43 -7.74 9.11 0.82
N THR A 44 -6.79 9.93 0.37
CA THR A 44 -6.52 11.22 0.99
C THR A 44 -7.24 12.38 0.30
N GLY A 45 -8.07 12.08 -0.71
CA GLY A 45 -8.82 13.09 -1.46
C GLY A 45 -8.04 13.60 -2.68
N ASN A 46 -8.73 14.29 -3.56
CA ASN A 46 -8.14 14.92 -4.76
C ASN A 46 -7.40 13.92 -5.67
N ASP A 47 -7.97 12.73 -5.83
CA ASP A 47 -7.36 11.64 -6.61
C ASP A 47 -5.99 11.20 -6.08
N MET A 48 -5.74 11.41 -4.80
CA MET A 48 -4.51 11.00 -4.14
C MET A 48 -4.77 9.83 -3.20
N VAL A 49 -3.80 8.93 -3.15
CA VAL A 49 -3.84 7.75 -2.28
C VAL A 49 -2.50 7.62 -1.57
N MET A 50 -2.54 7.32 -0.28
CA MET A 50 -1.35 6.98 0.49
C MET A 50 -1.43 5.52 0.91
N THR A 51 -0.33 4.79 0.77
CA THR A 51 -0.24 3.41 1.27
C THR A 51 0.80 3.33 2.38
N ILE A 52 0.52 2.50 3.37
CA ILE A 52 1.42 2.24 4.50
C ILE A 52 1.64 0.74 4.55
N SER A 53 2.89 0.31 4.37
CA SER A 53 3.30 -1.10 4.48
C SER A 53 4.20 -1.26 5.68
N LEU A 54 3.90 -2.21 6.55
CA LEU A 54 4.71 -2.55 7.73
C LEU A 54 5.32 -3.93 7.56
N PHE A 55 6.63 -4.01 7.76
CA PHE A 55 7.39 -5.25 7.71
C PHE A 55 8.28 -5.38 8.96
N HIS A 56 8.76 -6.58 9.23
CA HIS A 56 9.63 -6.79 10.39
C HIS A 56 10.94 -6.02 10.28
N ASP A 57 11.51 -5.89 9.08
CA ASP A 57 12.75 -5.15 8.89
C ASP A 57 12.73 -4.29 7.61
N ARG A 58 13.75 -3.43 7.50
CA ARG A 58 13.89 -2.48 6.41
C ARG A 58 14.06 -3.17 5.05
N GLU A 59 14.87 -4.23 4.99
CA GLU A 59 15.14 -4.93 3.73
C GLU A 59 13.86 -5.51 3.14
N GLN A 60 13.03 -6.12 3.99
CA GLN A 60 11.74 -6.67 3.58
C GLN A 60 10.78 -5.58 3.10
N ALA A 61 10.75 -4.45 3.79
CA ALA A 61 9.93 -3.30 3.39
C ALA A 61 10.39 -2.73 2.04
N GLU A 62 11.68 -2.63 1.82
CA GLU A 62 12.22 -2.14 0.55
C GLU A 62 11.94 -3.10 -0.61
N ALA A 63 11.99 -4.40 -0.37
CA ALA A 63 11.59 -5.40 -1.36
C ALA A 63 10.11 -5.24 -1.76
N SER A 64 9.25 -4.86 -0.82
CA SER A 64 7.85 -4.61 -1.10
C SER A 64 7.62 -3.43 -2.05
N ASN A 65 8.52 -2.44 -2.02
CA ASN A 65 8.45 -1.30 -2.93
C ASN A 65 8.66 -1.73 -4.39
N GLU A 66 9.57 -2.67 -4.62
CA GLU A 66 9.79 -3.22 -5.97
C GLU A 66 8.56 -3.98 -6.46
N LEU A 67 7.94 -4.77 -5.60
CA LEU A 67 6.70 -5.46 -5.92
C LEU A 67 5.60 -4.45 -6.29
N ALA A 68 5.48 -3.36 -5.54
CA ALA A 68 4.50 -2.32 -5.81
C ALA A 68 4.75 -1.63 -7.16
N VAL A 69 5.99 -1.31 -7.49
CA VAL A 69 6.34 -0.68 -8.77
C VAL A 69 5.90 -1.56 -9.94
N GLN A 70 6.23 -2.85 -9.87
CA GLN A 70 5.88 -3.78 -10.93
C GLN A 70 4.37 -3.96 -11.06
N TRP A 71 3.69 -4.14 -9.93
CA TRP A 71 2.25 -4.36 -9.92
C TRP A 71 1.48 -3.16 -10.48
N VAL A 72 1.84 -1.96 -10.06
CA VAL A 72 1.21 -0.72 -10.56
C VAL A 72 1.40 -0.60 -12.07
N ALA A 73 2.61 -0.85 -12.57
CA ALA A 73 2.91 -0.75 -13.99
C ALA A 73 2.11 -1.76 -14.82
N GLU A 74 1.94 -2.97 -14.31
CA GLU A 74 1.26 -4.05 -15.04
C GLU A 74 -0.26 -4.00 -14.90
N GLU A 75 -0.76 -3.73 -13.71
CA GLU A 75 -2.18 -3.91 -13.39
C GLU A 75 -2.98 -2.61 -13.32
N LEU A 76 -2.32 -1.47 -13.15
CA LEU A 76 -2.98 -0.18 -13.05
C LEU A 76 -2.64 0.77 -14.20
N SER A 77 -2.13 0.26 -15.32
CA SER A 77 -1.76 1.10 -16.48
C SER A 77 -2.91 1.94 -17.01
N ASP A 78 -4.15 1.42 -16.95
CA ASP A 78 -5.35 2.13 -17.42
C ASP A 78 -5.71 3.35 -16.57
N PHE A 79 -5.19 3.41 -15.34
CA PHE A 79 -5.52 4.48 -14.40
C PHE A 79 -4.48 5.60 -14.39
N ASN A 80 -3.41 5.49 -15.15
CA ASN A 80 -2.33 6.48 -15.20
C ASN A 80 -1.86 6.87 -13.78
N VAL A 81 -1.52 5.87 -12.99
CA VAL A 81 -1.07 6.06 -11.61
C VAL A 81 0.36 6.56 -11.60
N THR A 82 0.61 7.65 -10.88
CA THR A 82 1.95 8.22 -10.71
C THR A 82 2.34 8.17 -9.23
N ARG A 83 3.48 7.56 -8.93
CA ARG A 83 4.02 7.63 -7.57
C ARG A 83 4.66 8.99 -7.34
N VAL A 84 4.12 9.75 -6.40
CA VAL A 84 4.55 11.12 -6.11
C VAL A 84 5.62 11.16 -5.04
N GLY A 85 5.66 10.14 -4.17
CA GLY A 85 6.65 10.10 -3.12
C GLY A 85 6.72 8.72 -2.46
N VAL A 86 7.88 8.45 -1.88
CA VAL A 86 8.10 7.29 -1.03
C VAL A 86 9.03 7.69 0.11
N ILE A 87 8.63 7.38 1.33
CA ILE A 87 9.45 7.58 2.52
C ILE A 87 9.36 6.33 3.39
N GLY A 88 10.36 6.11 4.21
CA GLY A 88 10.38 4.98 5.13
C GLY A 88 11.01 5.33 6.44
N GLY A 89 10.73 4.55 7.46
CA GLY A 89 11.30 4.73 8.79
C GLY A 89 10.94 3.60 9.73
N ASP A 90 11.65 3.56 10.86
CA ASP A 90 11.36 2.58 11.90
C ASP A 90 10.11 2.95 12.66
N ALA A 91 9.22 1.97 12.86
CA ALA A 91 8.04 2.15 13.70
C ALA A 91 8.48 2.14 15.17
N MET A 92 8.53 3.31 15.78
CA MET A 92 9.03 3.49 17.14
C MET A 92 7.99 3.19 18.20
N VAL A 93 6.71 3.38 17.88
CA VAL A 93 5.59 3.06 18.77
C VAL A 93 4.50 2.44 17.90
N SER A 94 3.98 1.28 18.33
CA SER A 94 2.96 0.58 17.56
C SER A 94 1.98 -0.08 18.50
N ARG A 95 0.70 0.22 18.31
CA ARG A 95 -0.41 -0.44 19.03
C ARG A 95 -1.51 -0.69 18.02
N ALA A 96 -2.17 -1.84 18.14
CA ALA A 96 -3.27 -2.21 17.27
C ALA A 96 -4.31 -3.00 18.05
N SER A 97 -5.57 -2.80 17.68
CA SER A 97 -6.66 -3.66 18.12
C SER A 97 -6.92 -4.75 17.08
N ALA A 98 -7.73 -5.75 17.42
CA ALA A 98 -8.11 -6.79 16.48
C ALA A 98 -8.86 -6.24 15.26
N GLU A 99 -9.54 -5.10 15.38
CA GLU A 99 -10.29 -4.47 14.30
C GLU A 99 -9.39 -4.00 13.15
N ILE A 100 -8.14 -3.64 13.44
CA ILE A 100 -7.21 -3.21 12.40
C ILE A 100 -6.82 -4.35 11.47
N LEU A 101 -6.88 -5.60 11.96
CA LEU A 101 -6.54 -6.78 11.18
C LEU A 101 -7.66 -7.19 10.23
N GLU A 102 -8.90 -6.77 10.52
CA GLU A 102 -10.08 -7.05 9.72
C GLU A 102 -10.89 -5.76 9.56
N PRO A 103 -10.40 -4.81 8.74
CA PRO A 103 -11.13 -3.56 8.56
C PRO A 103 -12.50 -3.82 7.94
N ALA A 104 -13.50 -3.08 8.42
CA ALA A 104 -14.84 -3.15 7.87
C ALA A 104 -14.83 -2.61 6.44
N HIS A 105 -15.37 -3.38 5.51
CA HIS A 105 -15.59 -2.93 4.15
C HIS A 105 -17.03 -2.42 4.05
N PRO A 106 -17.23 -1.20 3.54
CA PRO A 106 -18.59 -0.70 3.31
C PRO A 106 -19.31 -1.50 2.24
#